data_9962d672505c8e2534d27a93441bf66d
#
_entry.id   9962d672505c8e2534d27a93441bf66d
#
_cell.length_a   1.000
_cell.length_b   1.000
_cell.length_c   1.000
_cell.angle_alpha   90.00
_cell.angle_beta   90.00
_cell.angle_gamma   90.00
#
_symmetry.space_group_name_H-M   'P 1'
#
loop_
_entity.id
_entity.type
_entity.pdbx_description
1 polymer ?
#
loop_
_entity_poly.entity_id
_entity_poly.type
_entity_poly.pdbx_seq_one_letter_code
_entity_poly.pdbx_strand_id
1 'polypeptide(L)'
;MKKLIAAAGLATVIGALPSMAFAEEKKEESPHTFTGNFSLVSEYRYRGISQTNAKPAVQGGFDYAHASGLYVGTWASNVSWLSDGGAGTVSNSLEWDFYGGYKGTVGDFGYDVGLLQYYYPGTYPAGFTSPNTLEAYVAGSWKMLTLKYSHSIGNLFGAVDSKGSGYLDLTGNFDLGDGYALVAHVGHQSIPAGGGFSRGDRSYSDWKVGVTKDFAGVTWGLSYIDTTAKGDAGQFYRNAFNKDLGKGNVLLSVSKTF
;
A
#
# COMPACT_ATOMS: atom_id res chain seq x y z
N MET A 1 26.16 -20.50 4.44
CA MET A 1 25.56 -19.22 4.84
C MET A 1 24.44 -18.91 3.83
N LYS A 2 23.20 -19.32 4.13
CA LYS A 2 22.04 -19.02 3.27
C LYS A 2 21.30 -17.85 3.93
N LYS A 3 21.37 -16.68 3.28
CA LYS A 3 20.60 -15.49 3.71
C LYS A 3 19.14 -15.68 3.29
N LEU A 4 18.24 -15.73 4.24
CA LEU A 4 16.81 -15.56 3.97
C LEU A 4 16.58 -14.11 3.53
N ILE A 5 16.08 -13.93 2.31
CA ILE A 5 15.62 -12.65 1.81
C ILE A 5 14.16 -12.54 2.23
N ALA A 6 13.87 -11.60 3.13
CA ALA A 6 12.52 -11.27 3.51
C ALA A 6 11.78 -10.67 2.31
N ALA A 7 10.65 -11.26 1.95
CA ALA A 7 9.81 -10.79 0.89
C ALA A 7 9.05 -9.53 1.31
N ALA A 8 9.20 -8.46 0.54
CA ALA A 8 8.40 -7.26 0.71
C ALA A 8 6.95 -7.54 0.34
N GLY A 9 6.09 -7.56 1.32
CA GLY A 9 4.64 -7.61 1.13
C GLY A 9 4.08 -6.29 0.61
N LEU A 10 2.96 -6.37 -0.07
CA LEU A 10 2.37 -5.34 -0.93
C LEU A 10 1.55 -4.28 -0.20
N ALA A 11 1.57 -4.21 1.07
CA ALA A 11 1.10 -3.02 1.79
C ALA A 11 2.34 -2.19 2.10
N THR A 12 2.25 -0.88 2.02
CA THR A 12 3.23 0.01 2.65
C THR A 12 3.16 -0.16 4.18
N VAL A 13 3.20 -1.42 4.61
CA VAL A 13 3.40 -1.80 6.00
C VAL A 13 4.91 -1.83 6.18
N ILE A 14 5.38 -1.06 7.10
CA ILE A 14 6.75 -1.04 7.58
C ILE A 14 7.13 -2.48 7.93
N GLY A 15 7.92 -3.13 7.06
CA GLY A 15 8.28 -4.54 7.21
C GLY A 15 9.16 -4.75 8.43
N ALA A 16 8.71 -5.53 9.39
CA ALA A 16 9.54 -6.06 10.46
C ALA A 16 10.43 -7.18 9.89
N LEU A 17 11.73 -7.09 10.09
CA LEU A 17 12.67 -8.18 9.85
C LEU A 17 12.46 -9.26 10.93
N PRO A 18 12.48 -10.57 10.59
CA PRO A 18 12.34 -11.60 11.61
C PRO A 18 13.58 -11.67 12.52
N SER A 19 13.36 -11.65 13.83
CA SER A 19 14.37 -11.91 14.84
C SER A 19 14.90 -13.35 14.73
N MET A 20 16.22 -13.53 14.81
CA MET A 20 16.85 -14.85 14.80
C MET A 20 16.41 -15.69 16.00
N ALA A 21 15.84 -16.86 15.75
CA ALA A 21 15.61 -17.90 16.74
C ALA A 21 16.77 -18.91 16.74
N PHE A 22 17.07 -19.42 17.92
CA PHE A 22 18.13 -20.37 18.27
C PHE A 22 18.02 -21.69 17.49
N ALA A 23 19.18 -22.34 17.28
CA ALA A 23 19.32 -23.61 16.60
C ALA A 23 18.53 -24.72 17.32
N GLU A 24 17.61 -25.33 16.59
CA GLU A 24 16.95 -26.58 16.95
C GLU A 24 16.92 -27.49 15.72
N GLU A 25 16.88 -28.81 15.95
CA GLU A 25 17.00 -29.91 14.99
C GLU A 25 16.39 -29.64 13.60
N LYS A 26 17.07 -30.15 12.56
CA LYS A 26 16.65 -30.11 11.14
C LYS A 26 15.25 -30.70 10.94
N LYS A 27 14.23 -29.92 11.25
CA LYS A 27 12.88 -30.14 10.77
C LYS A 27 12.87 -29.79 9.29
N GLU A 28 12.37 -30.69 8.43
CA GLU A 28 12.14 -30.33 7.02
C GLU A 28 11.27 -29.08 7.01
N GLU A 29 11.80 -27.99 6.43
CA GLU A 29 11.06 -26.74 6.35
C GLU A 29 9.81 -26.97 5.49
N SER A 30 8.66 -26.73 6.05
CA SER A 30 7.39 -26.79 5.30
C SER A 30 7.49 -25.89 4.06
N PRO A 31 7.09 -26.38 2.87
CA PRO A 31 7.03 -25.51 1.69
C PRO A 31 5.96 -24.42 1.80
N HIS A 32 5.16 -24.43 2.84
CA HIS A 32 4.05 -23.53 3.11
C HIS A 32 4.41 -22.55 4.22
N THR A 33 4.24 -21.27 3.96
CA THR A 33 4.40 -20.19 4.95
C THR A 33 3.10 -19.41 5.06
N PHE A 34 2.62 -19.21 6.28
CA PHE A 34 1.47 -18.35 6.59
C PHE A 34 1.96 -17.23 7.51
N THR A 35 1.58 -16.01 7.19
CA THR A 35 1.88 -14.84 8.02
C THR A 35 0.63 -13.99 8.19
N GLY A 36 0.46 -13.41 9.38
CA GLY A 36 -0.54 -12.40 9.66
C GLY A 36 0.14 -11.07 9.97
N ASN A 37 -0.53 -9.98 9.67
CA ASN A 37 -0.08 -8.64 10.04
C ASN A 37 -1.23 -7.82 10.61
N PHE A 38 -0.88 -6.88 11.49
CA PHE A 38 -1.82 -5.93 12.08
C PHE A 38 -1.12 -4.60 12.27
N SER A 39 -1.82 -3.49 12.03
CA SER A 39 -1.30 -2.15 12.32
C SER A 39 -2.38 -1.17 12.75
N LEU A 40 -1.95 -0.21 13.56
CA LEU A 40 -2.68 1.00 13.89
C LEU A 40 -1.90 2.17 13.31
N VAL A 41 -2.56 3.03 12.55
CA VAL A 41 -1.95 4.22 11.95
C VAL A 41 -2.75 5.47 12.31
N SER A 42 -2.07 6.59 12.47
CA SER A 42 -2.75 7.86 12.77
C SER A 42 -3.60 8.37 11.60
N GLU A 43 -3.29 7.91 10.39
CA GLU A 43 -4.03 8.17 9.15
C GLU A 43 -3.62 7.14 8.09
N TYR A 44 -4.58 6.60 7.34
CA TYR A 44 -4.29 5.76 6.19
C TYR A 44 -4.02 6.64 4.95
N ARG A 45 -2.83 6.50 4.39
CA ARG A 45 -2.42 7.12 3.12
C ARG A 45 -2.14 6.06 2.07
N TYR A 46 -2.83 6.16 0.94
CA TYR A 46 -2.59 5.36 -0.25
C TYR A 46 -1.94 6.22 -1.33
N ARG A 47 -0.72 5.90 -1.73
CA ARG A 47 0.06 6.71 -2.71
C ARG A 47 0.05 8.20 -2.33
N GLY A 48 0.23 8.51 -1.05
CA GLY A 48 0.21 9.87 -0.52
C GLY A 48 -1.18 10.48 -0.25
N ILE A 49 -2.26 9.92 -0.80
CA ILE A 49 -3.62 10.47 -0.66
C ILE A 49 -4.33 9.88 0.57
N SER A 50 -4.94 10.75 1.37
CA SER A 50 -5.70 10.38 2.57
C SER A 50 -6.93 9.52 2.24
N GLN A 51 -7.04 8.36 2.87
CA GLN A 51 -8.17 7.43 2.73
C GLN A 51 -9.17 7.53 3.88
N THR A 52 -8.74 8.11 5.01
CA THR A 52 -9.53 8.21 6.24
C THR A 52 -9.80 9.64 6.68
N ASN A 53 -9.65 10.62 5.77
CA ASN A 53 -9.89 12.04 6.05
C ASN A 53 -9.08 12.56 7.24
N ALA A 54 -7.79 12.16 7.33
CA ALA A 54 -6.86 12.45 8.42
C ALA A 54 -7.32 11.90 9.78
N LYS A 55 -7.97 10.73 9.79
CA LYS A 55 -8.38 10.02 11.01
C LYS A 55 -7.65 8.68 11.13
N PRO A 56 -7.54 8.09 12.33
CA PRO A 56 -6.89 6.82 12.54
C PRO A 56 -7.49 5.67 11.73
N ALA A 57 -6.62 4.72 11.38
CA ALA A 57 -7.03 3.48 10.76
C ALA A 57 -6.48 2.25 11.51
N VAL A 58 -7.29 1.18 11.43
CA VAL A 58 -6.96 -0.19 11.83
C VAL A 58 -6.79 -0.99 10.55
N GLN A 59 -5.66 -1.69 10.43
CA GLN A 59 -5.30 -2.38 9.22
C GLN A 59 -4.77 -3.77 9.56
N GLY A 60 -4.98 -4.74 8.66
CA GLY A 60 -4.44 -6.07 8.85
C GLY A 60 -4.66 -6.98 7.66
N GLY A 61 -3.93 -8.09 7.64
CA GLY A 61 -4.00 -9.02 6.53
C GLY A 61 -3.39 -10.37 6.85
N PHE A 62 -3.54 -11.29 5.90
CA PHE A 62 -2.97 -12.62 5.94
C PHE A 62 -2.37 -12.96 4.59
N ASP A 63 -1.21 -13.59 4.63
CA ASP A 63 -0.46 -14.03 3.46
C ASP A 63 -0.19 -15.52 3.53
N TYR A 64 -0.31 -16.19 2.40
CA TYR A 64 0.18 -17.52 2.16
C TYR A 64 1.26 -17.47 1.07
N ALA A 65 2.39 -18.11 1.31
CA ALA A 65 3.45 -18.28 0.31
C ALA A 65 3.88 -19.74 0.24
N HIS A 66 4.15 -20.19 -0.98
CA HIS A 66 4.70 -21.50 -1.26
C HIS A 66 6.16 -21.40 -1.69
N ALA A 67 6.97 -22.41 -1.37
CA ALA A 67 8.40 -22.44 -1.70
C ALA A 67 8.71 -22.37 -3.21
N SER A 68 7.70 -22.63 -4.07
CA SER A 68 7.82 -22.42 -5.52
C SER A 68 7.88 -20.96 -5.94
N GLY A 69 7.54 -20.02 -5.05
CA GLY A 69 7.41 -18.60 -5.34
C GLY A 69 5.96 -18.12 -5.52
N LEU A 70 5.00 -19.02 -5.64
CA LEU A 70 3.57 -18.65 -5.67
C LEU A 70 3.13 -18.10 -4.31
N TYR A 71 2.28 -17.08 -4.34
CA TYR A 71 1.67 -16.53 -3.14
C TYR A 71 0.27 -15.98 -3.40
N VAL A 72 -0.51 -15.88 -2.34
CA VAL A 72 -1.83 -15.23 -2.29
C VAL A 72 -1.99 -14.60 -0.92
N GLY A 73 -2.69 -13.47 -0.87
CA GLY A 73 -2.95 -12.78 0.38
C GLY A 73 -4.19 -11.93 0.32
N THR A 74 -4.56 -11.43 1.49
CA THR A 74 -5.64 -10.47 1.66
C THR A 74 -5.24 -9.44 2.71
N TRP A 75 -5.73 -8.22 2.54
CA TRP A 75 -5.50 -7.13 3.47
C TRP A 75 -6.74 -6.25 3.55
N ALA A 76 -6.94 -5.59 4.67
CA ALA A 76 -8.08 -4.70 4.85
C ALA A 76 -7.74 -3.50 5.72
N SER A 77 -8.46 -2.41 5.50
CA SER A 77 -8.40 -1.18 6.30
C SER A 77 -9.77 -0.52 6.37
N ASN A 78 -10.05 0.14 7.49
CA ASN A 78 -11.15 1.09 7.46
C ASN A 78 -10.78 2.29 6.57
N VAL A 79 -11.78 2.79 5.84
CA VAL A 79 -11.68 3.97 4.97
C VAL A 79 -12.92 4.85 5.15
N SER A 80 -12.83 6.11 4.70
CA SER A 80 -13.99 7.01 4.68
C SER A 80 -14.14 7.80 3.38
N TRP A 81 -13.15 7.75 2.48
CA TRP A 81 -13.12 8.61 1.30
C TRP A 81 -14.34 8.49 0.38
N LEU A 82 -14.91 7.28 0.24
CA LEU A 82 -16.13 7.04 -0.56
C LEU A 82 -17.38 7.63 0.11
N SER A 83 -17.58 7.37 1.40
CA SER A 83 -18.69 7.94 2.17
C SER A 83 -18.54 9.45 2.32
N ASP A 84 -17.33 9.96 2.49
CA ASP A 84 -17.05 11.40 2.57
C ASP A 84 -17.34 12.12 1.25
N GLY A 85 -17.12 11.45 0.09
CA GLY A 85 -17.41 11.99 -1.25
C GLY A 85 -18.84 11.79 -1.73
N GLY A 86 -19.56 10.87 -1.14
CA GLY A 86 -20.87 10.39 -1.62
C GLY A 86 -22.09 11.17 -1.16
N ALA A 87 -21.94 12.35 -0.57
CA ALA A 87 -23.04 13.20 -0.10
C ALA A 87 -24.10 12.45 0.74
N GLY A 88 -23.67 11.49 1.55
CA GLY A 88 -24.52 10.68 2.43
C GLY A 88 -25.27 9.53 1.74
N THR A 89 -25.08 9.33 0.43
CA THR A 89 -25.76 8.26 -0.33
C THR A 89 -24.90 7.00 -0.48
N VAL A 90 -23.60 7.10 -0.20
CA VAL A 90 -22.64 5.97 -0.21
C VAL A 90 -22.38 5.52 1.22
N SER A 91 -22.61 4.23 1.48
CA SER A 91 -22.28 3.60 2.76
C SER A 91 -21.14 2.60 2.53
N ASN A 92 -19.90 3.07 2.69
CA ASN A 92 -18.69 2.26 2.66
C ASN A 92 -17.75 2.72 3.77
N SER A 93 -17.18 1.78 4.50
CA SER A 93 -16.20 2.03 5.57
C SER A 93 -15.02 1.07 5.55
N LEU A 94 -14.95 0.22 4.53
CA LEU A 94 -13.94 -0.83 4.41
C LEU A 94 -13.35 -0.86 3.01
N GLU A 95 -12.04 -0.96 2.93
CA GLU A 95 -11.27 -1.44 1.80
C GLU A 95 -10.83 -2.87 2.11
N TRP A 96 -11.04 -3.78 1.17
CA TRP A 96 -10.64 -5.18 1.31
C TRP A 96 -9.94 -5.65 0.04
N ASP A 97 -8.67 -5.95 0.15
CA ASP A 97 -7.81 -6.28 -0.95
C ASP A 97 -7.56 -7.78 -1.03
N PHE A 98 -7.51 -8.29 -2.26
CA PHE A 98 -7.12 -9.64 -2.58
C PHE A 98 -5.99 -9.60 -3.60
N TYR A 99 -4.91 -10.29 -3.34
CA TYR A 99 -3.77 -10.31 -4.25
C TYR A 99 -3.14 -11.67 -4.36
N GLY A 100 -2.43 -11.88 -5.45
CA GLY A 100 -1.66 -13.08 -5.69
C GLY A 100 -0.70 -12.90 -6.83
N GLY A 101 0.35 -13.72 -6.83
CA GLY A 101 1.41 -13.57 -7.80
C GLY A 101 2.48 -14.63 -7.70
N TYR A 102 3.58 -14.33 -8.34
CA TYR A 102 4.78 -15.15 -8.35
C TYR A 102 6.00 -14.27 -8.13
N LYS A 103 6.81 -14.64 -7.12
CA LYS A 103 8.05 -13.95 -6.77
C LYS A 103 9.22 -14.91 -6.69
N GLY A 104 10.40 -14.39 -6.96
CA GLY A 104 11.63 -15.18 -6.89
C GLY A 104 12.87 -14.32 -6.87
N THR A 105 14.04 -14.97 -6.92
CA THR A 105 15.34 -14.31 -6.93
C THR A 105 16.27 -14.91 -7.96
N VAL A 106 17.10 -14.06 -8.58
CA VAL A 106 18.20 -14.45 -9.45
C VAL A 106 19.45 -13.72 -8.96
N GLY A 107 20.34 -14.43 -8.29
CA GLY A 107 21.45 -13.80 -7.57
C GLY A 107 20.97 -12.86 -6.48
N ASP A 108 21.44 -11.62 -6.50
CA ASP A 108 21.01 -10.57 -5.56
C ASP A 108 19.76 -9.80 -6.02
N PHE A 109 19.20 -10.14 -7.19
CA PHE A 109 18.04 -9.47 -7.75
C PHE A 109 16.76 -10.25 -7.44
N GLY A 110 15.78 -9.60 -6.81
CA GLY A 110 14.45 -10.13 -6.59
C GLY A 110 13.47 -9.64 -7.65
N TYR A 111 12.48 -10.46 -8.00
CA TYR A 111 11.37 -10.08 -8.87
C TYR A 111 10.04 -10.52 -8.29
N ASP A 112 8.98 -9.80 -8.64
CA ASP A 112 7.60 -10.07 -8.24
C ASP A 112 6.63 -9.62 -9.34
N VAL A 113 5.69 -10.49 -9.72
CA VAL A 113 4.63 -10.17 -10.67
C VAL A 113 3.31 -10.69 -10.12
N GLY A 114 2.25 -9.91 -10.24
CA GLY A 114 0.97 -10.32 -9.68
C GLY A 114 -0.19 -9.43 -10.07
N LEU A 115 -1.33 -9.77 -9.47
CA LEU A 115 -2.59 -9.04 -9.57
C LEU A 115 -3.02 -8.60 -8.17
N LEU A 116 -3.68 -7.45 -8.10
CA LEU A 116 -4.26 -6.88 -6.89
C LEU A 116 -5.66 -6.37 -7.20
N GLN A 117 -6.65 -6.93 -6.52
CA GLN A 117 -8.04 -6.47 -6.55
C GLN A 117 -8.32 -5.66 -5.29
N TYR A 118 -8.60 -4.39 -5.46
CA TYR A 118 -9.22 -3.55 -4.44
C TYR A 118 -10.72 -3.75 -4.47
N TYR A 119 -11.31 -4.06 -3.34
CA TYR A 119 -12.74 -4.29 -3.19
C TYR A 119 -13.31 -3.39 -2.07
N TYR A 120 -14.36 -2.67 -2.40
CA TYR A 120 -15.03 -1.74 -1.48
C TYR A 120 -16.46 -2.22 -1.22
N PRO A 121 -16.68 -3.10 -0.22
CA PRO A 121 -18.03 -3.53 0.14
C PRO A 121 -18.84 -2.35 0.67
N GLY A 122 -20.07 -2.21 0.20
CA GLY A 122 -20.94 -1.10 0.63
C GLY A 122 -22.21 -0.98 -0.17
N THR A 123 -22.99 0.04 0.16
CA THR A 123 -24.20 0.41 -0.57
C THR A 123 -23.92 1.65 -1.40
N TYR A 124 -24.26 1.58 -2.68
CA TYR A 124 -24.02 2.64 -3.65
C TYR A 124 -25.34 3.04 -4.32
N PRO A 125 -25.58 4.32 -4.63
CA PRO A 125 -26.75 4.76 -5.36
C PRO A 125 -26.75 4.23 -6.79
N ALA A 126 -27.95 4.17 -7.39
CA ALA A 126 -28.07 3.77 -8.79
C ALA A 126 -27.23 4.66 -9.72
N GLY A 127 -26.47 4.03 -10.64
CA GLY A 127 -25.57 4.74 -11.57
C GLY A 127 -24.22 5.13 -10.99
N PHE A 128 -23.92 4.78 -9.73
CA PHE A 128 -22.60 5.02 -9.15
C PHE A 128 -21.56 4.13 -9.85
N THR A 129 -20.44 4.73 -10.29
CA THR A 129 -19.35 3.98 -10.88
C THR A 129 -18.61 3.19 -9.80
N SER A 130 -18.50 1.88 -9.99
CA SER A 130 -17.83 1.00 -9.01
C SER A 130 -16.42 1.47 -8.70
N PRO A 131 -16.06 1.63 -7.42
CA PRO A 131 -14.70 1.96 -7.01
C PRO A 131 -13.74 0.74 -7.03
N ASN A 132 -14.29 -0.46 -7.22
CA ASN A 132 -13.48 -1.68 -7.27
C ASN A 132 -12.47 -1.59 -8.42
N THR A 133 -11.22 -1.91 -8.13
CA THR A 133 -10.12 -1.72 -9.08
C THR A 133 -9.25 -2.97 -9.13
N LEU A 134 -8.97 -3.44 -10.34
CA LEU A 134 -7.99 -4.50 -10.59
C LEU A 134 -6.72 -3.89 -11.18
N GLU A 135 -5.59 -4.15 -10.53
CA GLU A 135 -4.26 -3.78 -11.02
C GLU A 135 -3.41 -5.01 -11.31
N ALA A 136 -2.65 -4.97 -12.40
CA ALA A 136 -1.50 -5.85 -12.61
C ALA A 136 -0.24 -5.10 -12.20
N TYR A 137 0.74 -5.81 -11.63
CA TYR A 137 1.99 -5.17 -11.23
C TYR A 137 3.21 -6.04 -11.54
N VAL A 138 4.34 -5.37 -11.66
CA VAL A 138 5.68 -5.96 -11.71
C VAL A 138 6.60 -5.17 -10.78
N ALA A 139 7.45 -5.88 -10.05
CA ALA A 139 8.47 -5.27 -9.20
C ALA A 139 9.82 -5.96 -9.35
N GLY A 140 10.87 -5.18 -9.19
CA GLY A 140 12.24 -5.65 -9.08
C GLY A 140 12.87 -5.09 -7.81
N SER A 141 13.63 -5.91 -7.09
CA SER A 141 14.34 -5.48 -5.89
C SER A 141 15.83 -5.80 -5.99
N TRP A 142 16.65 -4.89 -5.50
CA TRP A 142 18.09 -5.07 -5.41
C TRP A 142 18.60 -4.44 -4.12
N LYS A 143 19.16 -5.29 -3.25
CA LYS A 143 19.59 -4.89 -1.91
C LYS A 143 18.45 -4.21 -1.13
N MET A 144 18.62 -2.91 -0.79
CA MET A 144 17.66 -2.13 -0.03
C MET A 144 16.59 -1.42 -0.89
N LEU A 145 16.68 -1.51 -2.22
CA LEU A 145 15.82 -0.78 -3.15
C LEU A 145 14.79 -1.70 -3.80
N THR A 146 13.59 -1.21 -3.98
CA THR A 146 12.51 -1.86 -4.75
C THR A 146 11.90 -0.85 -5.71
N LEU A 147 11.83 -1.22 -6.99
CA LEU A 147 11.09 -0.48 -8.02
C LEU A 147 9.87 -1.31 -8.42
N LYS A 148 8.69 -0.71 -8.37
CA LYS A 148 7.42 -1.35 -8.72
C LYS A 148 6.64 -0.50 -9.71
N TYR A 149 6.01 -1.15 -10.68
CA TYR A 149 5.02 -0.54 -11.56
C TYR A 149 3.69 -1.27 -11.43
N SER A 150 2.62 -0.51 -11.17
CA SER A 150 1.24 -1.00 -11.12
C SER A 150 0.43 -0.38 -12.25
N HIS A 151 -0.40 -1.18 -12.89
CA HIS A 151 -1.24 -0.78 -14.04
C HIS A 151 -2.70 -1.14 -13.80
N SER A 152 -3.59 -0.16 -13.87
CA SER A 152 -5.03 -0.37 -13.70
C SER A 152 -5.66 -0.94 -14.96
N ILE A 153 -6.25 -2.12 -14.86
CA ILE A 153 -6.89 -2.84 -15.97
C ILE A 153 -8.25 -2.21 -16.31
N GLY A 154 -8.94 -1.69 -15.30
CA GLY A 154 -10.20 -0.94 -15.41
C GLY A 154 -10.04 0.52 -15.04
N ASN A 155 -11.15 1.19 -14.74
CA ASN A 155 -11.13 2.52 -14.17
C ASN A 155 -10.55 2.49 -12.76
N LEU A 156 -9.65 3.42 -12.47
CA LEU A 156 -8.99 3.55 -11.17
C LEU A 156 -9.96 4.15 -10.16
N PHE A 157 -10.37 3.37 -9.14
CA PHE A 157 -11.24 3.78 -8.03
C PHE A 157 -12.52 4.51 -8.44
N GLY A 158 -13.13 4.07 -9.55
CA GLY A 158 -14.36 4.66 -10.07
C GLY A 158 -14.18 5.99 -10.78
N ALA A 159 -12.95 6.50 -10.92
CA ALA A 159 -12.70 7.72 -11.69
C ALA A 159 -13.01 7.50 -13.17
N VAL A 160 -13.91 8.30 -13.74
CA VAL A 160 -14.37 8.17 -15.13
C VAL A 160 -13.17 8.33 -16.10
N ASP A 161 -13.13 7.48 -17.14
CA ASP A 161 -12.10 7.48 -18.19
C ASP A 161 -10.65 7.32 -17.68
N SER A 162 -10.47 6.59 -16.56
CA SER A 162 -9.15 6.41 -15.95
C SER A 162 -8.53 5.03 -16.20
N LYS A 163 -9.11 4.22 -17.07
CA LYS A 163 -8.52 2.95 -17.48
C LYS A 163 -7.11 3.16 -18.03
N GLY A 164 -6.17 2.28 -17.65
CA GLY A 164 -4.77 2.42 -18.04
C GLY A 164 -3.97 3.39 -17.17
N SER A 165 -4.52 3.80 -16.02
CA SER A 165 -3.73 4.51 -15.01
C SER A 165 -2.55 3.67 -14.56
N GLY A 166 -1.40 4.31 -14.31
CA GLY A 166 -0.19 3.64 -13.86
C GLY A 166 0.42 4.33 -12.66
N TYR A 167 1.06 3.55 -11.81
CA TYR A 167 1.82 4.06 -10.67
C TYR A 167 3.22 3.46 -10.65
N LEU A 168 4.23 4.32 -10.69
CA LEU A 168 5.62 3.95 -10.53
C LEU A 168 6.07 4.29 -9.11
N ASP A 169 6.67 3.32 -8.43
CA ASP A 169 7.09 3.39 -7.04
C ASP A 169 8.56 3.01 -6.93
N LEU A 170 9.35 3.84 -6.27
CA LEU A 170 10.71 3.50 -5.83
C LEU A 170 10.76 3.64 -4.31
N THR A 171 10.99 2.52 -3.64
CA THR A 171 11.10 2.45 -2.18
C THR A 171 12.47 1.94 -1.77
N GLY A 172 13.07 2.57 -0.74
CA GLY A 172 14.30 2.15 -0.08
C GLY A 172 14.06 1.86 1.40
N ASN A 173 14.60 0.72 1.89
CA ASN A 173 14.57 0.33 3.29
C ASN A 173 16.01 0.12 3.77
N PHE A 174 16.47 0.95 4.69
CA PHE A 174 17.85 1.00 5.14
C PHE A 174 17.93 0.60 6.61
N ASP A 175 18.50 -0.54 6.89
CA ASP A 175 18.78 -0.97 8.26
C ASP A 175 19.85 -0.05 8.87
N LEU A 176 19.52 0.57 10.01
CA LEU A 176 20.39 1.48 10.75
C LEU A 176 21.02 0.80 11.98
N GLY A 177 20.70 -0.48 12.21
CA GLY A 177 21.11 -1.21 13.40
C GLY A 177 20.21 -0.96 14.61
N ASP A 178 20.39 -1.77 15.65
CA ASP A 178 19.65 -1.70 16.93
C ASP A 178 18.12 -1.67 16.78
N GLY A 179 17.58 -2.31 15.71
CA GLY A 179 16.16 -2.33 15.39
C GLY A 179 15.61 -1.02 14.82
N TYR A 180 16.47 -0.07 14.43
CA TYR A 180 16.07 1.10 13.67
C TYR A 180 16.19 0.85 12.16
N ALA A 181 15.23 1.37 11.39
CA ALA A 181 15.35 1.43 9.94
C ALA A 181 14.86 2.79 9.40
N LEU A 182 15.50 3.26 8.33
CA LEU A 182 15.05 4.40 7.54
C LEU A 182 14.24 3.87 6.34
N VAL A 183 13.06 4.44 6.14
CA VAL A 183 12.21 4.17 4.96
C VAL A 183 12.11 5.45 4.15
N ALA A 184 12.45 5.35 2.86
CA ALA A 184 12.30 6.44 1.91
C ALA A 184 11.52 5.94 0.69
N HIS A 185 10.61 6.77 0.17
CA HIS A 185 9.76 6.43 -0.96
C HIS A 185 9.54 7.65 -1.84
N VAL A 186 9.51 7.43 -3.14
CA VAL A 186 9.02 8.37 -4.15
C VAL A 186 8.15 7.64 -5.14
N GLY A 187 7.03 8.26 -5.56
CA GLY A 187 6.11 7.67 -6.49
C GLY A 187 5.54 8.67 -7.49
N HIS A 188 5.01 8.14 -8.59
CA HIS A 188 4.28 8.93 -9.58
C HIS A 188 3.04 8.20 -10.06
N GLN A 189 1.87 8.80 -9.81
CA GLN A 189 0.57 8.36 -10.28
C GLN A 189 0.24 9.07 -11.58
N SER A 190 0.13 8.33 -12.68
CA SER A 190 -0.36 8.84 -13.97
C SER A 190 -1.81 8.41 -14.16
N ILE A 191 -2.70 9.37 -14.36
CA ILE A 191 -4.14 9.15 -14.61
C ILE A 191 -4.53 9.87 -15.89
N PRO A 192 -5.18 9.21 -16.87
CA PRO A 192 -5.69 9.86 -18.08
C PRO A 192 -6.66 11.01 -17.77
N ALA A 193 -6.82 11.97 -18.66
CA ALA A 193 -7.86 12.98 -18.57
C ALA A 193 -9.25 12.34 -18.62
N GLY A 194 -10.21 12.90 -17.90
CA GLY A 194 -11.59 12.39 -17.85
C GLY A 194 -12.43 13.04 -16.75
N GLY A 195 -13.74 12.87 -16.81
CA GLY A 195 -14.65 13.40 -15.79
C GLY A 195 -14.59 14.92 -15.61
N GLY A 196 -14.20 15.68 -16.66
CA GLY A 196 -14.04 17.13 -16.59
C GLY A 196 -12.68 17.63 -16.11
N PHE A 197 -11.74 16.73 -15.79
CA PHE A 197 -10.38 17.05 -15.32
C PHE A 197 -9.33 16.72 -16.38
N SER A 198 -8.29 17.54 -16.50
CA SER A 198 -7.13 17.25 -17.32
C SER A 198 -6.26 16.15 -16.70
N ARG A 199 -5.35 15.56 -17.48
CA ARG A 199 -4.35 14.65 -16.95
C ARG A 199 -3.52 15.29 -15.83
N GLY A 200 -3.15 16.56 -15.97
CA GLY A 200 -2.36 17.29 -14.97
C GLY A 200 -3.12 17.64 -13.70
N ASP A 201 -4.45 17.54 -13.68
CA ASP A 201 -5.25 17.72 -12.46
C ASP A 201 -5.39 16.42 -11.67
N ARG A 202 -5.23 15.27 -12.34
CA ARG A 202 -5.43 13.93 -11.78
C ARG A 202 -4.12 13.21 -11.47
N SER A 203 -3.06 13.49 -12.24
CA SER A 203 -1.73 12.89 -12.06
C SER A 203 -0.91 13.69 -11.04
N TYR A 204 -0.12 13.00 -10.24
CA TYR A 204 0.70 13.61 -9.19
C TYR A 204 1.90 12.73 -8.85
N SER A 205 2.85 13.32 -8.13
CA SER A 205 3.93 12.59 -7.47
C SER A 205 3.75 12.66 -5.96
N ASP A 206 4.24 11.64 -5.26
CA ASP A 206 4.28 11.59 -3.82
C ASP A 206 5.65 11.15 -3.31
N TRP A 207 5.93 11.46 -2.05
CA TRP A 207 7.15 11.02 -1.39
C TRP A 207 6.91 10.84 0.10
N LYS A 208 7.69 9.96 0.69
CA LYS A 208 7.67 9.68 2.12
C LYS A 208 9.09 9.48 2.63
N VAL A 209 9.37 10.00 3.81
CA VAL A 209 10.55 9.65 4.60
C VAL A 209 10.11 9.34 6.02
N GLY A 210 10.66 8.26 6.60
CA GLY A 210 10.29 7.84 7.95
C GLY A 210 11.36 6.98 8.61
N VAL A 211 11.24 6.89 9.92
CA VAL A 211 12.07 6.01 10.74
C VAL A 211 11.16 5.02 11.46
N THR A 212 11.61 3.78 11.54
CA THR A 212 10.97 2.75 12.34
C THR A 212 11.88 2.27 13.46
N LYS A 213 11.27 1.73 14.52
CA LYS A 213 11.95 1.13 15.66
C LYS A 213 11.21 -0.12 16.10
N ASP A 214 11.92 -1.24 16.11
CA ASP A 214 11.44 -2.45 16.74
C ASP A 214 11.64 -2.33 18.26
N PHE A 215 10.55 -2.34 19.01
CA PHE A 215 10.56 -2.23 20.45
C PHE A 215 9.33 -2.93 21.07
N ALA A 216 9.56 -3.70 22.13
CA ALA A 216 8.52 -4.43 22.89
C ALA A 216 7.66 -5.37 22.01
N GLY A 217 8.27 -6.00 20.98
CA GLY A 217 7.60 -7.00 20.12
C GLY A 217 6.67 -6.40 19.06
N VAL A 218 6.73 -5.09 18.84
CA VAL A 218 6.03 -4.35 17.79
C VAL A 218 6.97 -3.38 17.11
N THR A 219 6.65 -2.98 15.87
CA THR A 219 7.37 -1.96 15.13
C THR A 219 6.64 -0.63 15.25
N TRP A 220 7.32 0.38 15.79
CA TRP A 220 6.87 1.76 15.85
C TRP A 220 7.37 2.52 14.64
N GLY A 221 6.55 3.39 14.07
CA GLY A 221 6.91 4.20 12.91
C GLY A 221 6.53 5.65 13.07
N LEU A 222 7.43 6.53 12.62
CA LEU A 222 7.20 7.96 12.45
C LEU A 222 7.63 8.33 11.04
N SER A 223 6.73 8.92 10.25
CA SER A 223 7.06 9.34 8.89
C SER A 223 6.39 10.67 8.54
N TYR A 224 6.98 11.37 7.58
CA TYR A 224 6.36 12.48 6.88
C TYR A 224 6.10 12.07 5.43
N ILE A 225 4.91 12.38 4.93
CA ILE A 225 4.48 12.12 3.57
C ILE A 225 3.89 13.38 2.97
N ASP A 226 4.14 13.63 1.68
CA ASP A 226 3.57 14.75 0.96
C ASP A 226 3.37 14.42 -0.52
N THR A 227 2.58 15.24 -1.22
CA THR A 227 2.27 15.05 -2.63
C THR A 227 2.24 16.36 -3.41
N THR A 228 2.28 16.22 -4.74
CA THR A 228 1.99 17.32 -5.69
C THR A 228 0.54 17.29 -6.17
N ALA A 229 -0.33 16.49 -5.55
CA ALA A 229 -1.74 16.38 -5.90
C ALA A 229 -2.46 17.72 -5.67
N LYS A 230 -3.27 18.14 -6.67
CA LYS A 230 -3.98 19.41 -6.59
C LYS A 230 -5.22 19.28 -5.71
N GLY A 231 -5.17 19.84 -4.52
CA GLY A 231 -6.21 19.80 -3.50
C GLY A 231 -6.89 21.14 -3.22
N ASP A 232 -6.76 22.15 -4.09
CA ASP A 232 -7.48 23.42 -4.00
C ASP A 232 -8.99 23.26 -4.26
N ALA A 233 -9.77 24.28 -3.97
CA ALA A 233 -11.21 24.26 -4.18
C ALA A 233 -11.56 23.95 -5.65
N GLY A 234 -12.41 22.96 -5.88
CA GLY A 234 -12.81 22.51 -7.22
C GLY A 234 -11.80 21.55 -7.88
N GLN A 235 -10.69 21.22 -7.26
CA GLN A 235 -9.71 20.27 -7.78
C GLN A 235 -10.05 18.83 -7.42
N PHE A 236 -9.44 17.87 -8.15
CA PHE A 236 -9.74 16.45 -8.09
C PHE A 236 -9.53 15.82 -6.69
N TYR A 237 -8.50 16.28 -5.95
CA TYR A 237 -8.13 15.75 -4.63
C TYR A 237 -8.71 16.56 -3.46
N ARG A 238 -9.76 17.36 -3.69
CA ARG A 238 -10.53 18.05 -2.66
C ARG A 238 -11.78 17.28 -2.33
N ASN A 239 -11.99 16.92 -1.05
CA ASN A 239 -13.22 16.22 -0.67
C ASN A 239 -14.39 17.18 -0.35
N ALA A 240 -15.58 16.60 -0.14
CA ALA A 240 -16.79 17.37 0.16
C ALA A 240 -16.71 18.16 1.50
N PHE A 241 -15.81 17.79 2.42
CA PHE A 241 -15.54 18.52 3.64
C PHE A 241 -14.50 19.64 3.48
N ASN A 242 -14.21 20.00 2.25
CA ASN A 242 -13.26 21.06 1.90
C ASN A 242 -11.84 20.78 2.43
N LYS A 243 -11.44 19.48 2.48
CA LYS A 243 -10.08 19.06 2.82
C LYS A 243 -9.27 18.70 1.60
N ASP A 244 -8.02 19.13 1.57
CA ASP A 244 -6.99 18.69 0.64
C ASP A 244 -6.48 17.32 1.11
N LEU A 245 -6.80 16.28 0.32
CA LEU A 245 -6.43 14.90 0.64
C LEU A 245 -4.96 14.58 0.34
N GLY A 246 -4.30 15.40 -0.49
CA GLY A 246 -2.90 15.25 -0.88
C GLY A 246 -1.93 16.02 0.00
N LYS A 247 -2.42 16.88 0.91
CA LYS A 247 -1.58 17.74 1.75
C LYS A 247 -0.67 16.93 2.66
N GLY A 248 0.59 17.37 2.78
CA GLY A 248 1.61 16.73 3.61
C GLY A 248 1.18 16.55 5.08
N ASN A 249 1.55 15.42 5.69
CA ASN A 249 1.23 15.11 7.08
C ASN A 249 2.28 14.20 7.73
N VAL A 250 2.36 14.30 9.06
CA VAL A 250 3.14 13.40 9.91
C VAL A 250 2.27 12.19 10.26
N LEU A 251 2.81 10.99 10.07
CA LEU A 251 2.13 9.74 10.36
C LEU A 251 2.83 8.99 11.48
N LEU A 252 2.03 8.49 12.41
CA LEU A 252 2.44 7.54 13.45
C LEU A 252 1.86 6.17 13.13
N SER A 253 2.63 5.12 13.38
CA SER A 253 2.16 3.74 13.22
C SER A 253 2.71 2.84 14.30
N VAL A 254 1.95 1.80 14.62
CA VAL A 254 2.38 0.64 15.40
C VAL A 254 1.92 -0.59 14.65
N SER A 255 2.84 -1.52 14.36
CA SER A 255 2.53 -2.73 13.59
C SER A 255 3.16 -3.97 14.21
N LYS A 256 2.60 -5.12 13.87
CA LYS A 256 3.12 -6.44 14.23
C LYS A 256 2.88 -7.43 13.10
N THR A 257 3.88 -8.25 12.82
CA THR A 257 3.76 -9.46 11.97
C THR A 257 3.89 -10.70 12.86
N PHE A 258 3.14 -11.74 12.61
CA PHE A 258 3.08 -12.99 13.37
C PHE A 258 2.77 -14.19 12.47
#